data_6e95ea97401b7fc658f57b5e5a7bd0ab
#
_entry.id   6e95ea97401b7fc658f57b5e5a7bd0ab
#
_cell.length_a   1.000
_cell.length_b   1.000
_cell.length_c   1.000
_cell.angle_alpha   90.00
_cell.angle_beta   90.00
_cell.angle_gamma   90.00
#
_symmetry.space_group_name_H-M   'P 1'
#
loop_
_entity.id
_entity.type
_entity.pdbx_description
1 polymer ?
#
loop_
_entity_poly.entity_id
_entity_poly.type
_entity_poly.pdbx_seq_one_letter_code
_entity_poly.pdbx_strand_id
1 'polypeptide(L)'
;MTQFIDLSIPITNDVVSDPPVMRPQIIYMTHENTWEQIAMFFPGLTRDDLPDGEGWAVESLTLSTHNGTHMDAPWHFHSTTDSGASPAPSIDEAPLDLFFRPGVKLDFSNKPHGHVVSAVEVEAELARIGYELQPLDIVLVQSGA
;
A
#
# COMPACT_ATOMS: atom_id res chain seq x y z
N MET A 1 11.63 15.49 -17.43
CA MET A 1 10.61 15.73 -16.39
C MET A 1 10.50 14.49 -15.53
N THR A 2 10.45 14.64 -14.22
CA THR A 2 10.14 13.54 -13.33
C THR A 2 8.68 13.14 -13.52
N GLN A 3 8.40 11.85 -13.75
CA GLN A 3 7.06 11.33 -13.83
C GLN A 3 6.75 10.56 -12.54
N PHE A 4 5.62 10.84 -11.93
CA PHE A 4 5.09 10.07 -10.81
C PHE A 4 4.14 9.00 -11.34
N ILE A 5 4.31 7.77 -10.88
CA ILE A 5 3.46 6.65 -11.24
C ILE A 5 2.83 6.11 -9.97
N ASP A 6 1.51 6.20 -9.87
CA ASP A 6 0.76 5.60 -8.78
C ASP A 6 0.49 4.13 -9.11
N LEU A 7 0.97 3.24 -8.24
CA LEU A 7 0.80 1.80 -8.34
C LEU A 7 -0.21 1.28 -7.32
N SER A 8 -0.81 2.18 -6.54
CA SER A 8 -1.74 1.81 -5.48
C SER A 8 -3.05 1.28 -6.04
N ILE A 9 -3.61 0.28 -5.38
CA ILE A 9 -4.99 -0.15 -5.60
C ILE A 9 -5.88 0.46 -4.53
N PRO A 10 -7.16 0.78 -4.83
CA PRO A 10 -8.11 1.23 -3.82
C PRO A 10 -8.31 0.16 -2.74
N ILE A 11 -8.33 0.58 -1.47
CA ILE A 11 -8.76 -0.30 -0.38
C ILE A 11 -10.29 -0.25 -0.32
N THR A 12 -10.92 -1.37 -0.63
CA THR A 12 -12.38 -1.54 -0.64
C THR A 12 -12.77 -2.85 0.05
N ASN A 13 -14.04 -3.01 0.42
CA ASN A 13 -14.53 -4.25 1.04
C ASN A 13 -14.32 -5.49 0.16
N ASP A 14 -14.22 -5.29 -1.15
CA ASP A 14 -14.13 -6.39 -2.14
C ASP A 14 -12.75 -6.42 -2.81
N VAL A 15 -11.71 -5.84 -2.20
CA VAL A 15 -10.38 -5.85 -2.77
C VAL A 15 -9.96 -7.28 -3.14
N VAL A 16 -9.63 -7.49 -4.42
CA VAL A 16 -9.41 -8.84 -4.97
C VAL A 16 -8.01 -9.39 -4.69
N SER A 17 -7.06 -8.52 -4.36
CA SER A 17 -5.68 -8.91 -4.03
C SER A 17 -5.58 -9.66 -2.71
N ASP A 18 -6.55 -9.45 -1.81
CA ASP A 18 -6.48 -10.01 -0.45
C ASP A 18 -7.30 -11.29 -0.34
N PRO A 19 -6.81 -12.32 0.37
CA PRO A 19 -7.59 -13.50 0.68
C PRO A 19 -8.90 -13.13 1.37
N PRO A 20 -10.03 -13.81 1.09
CA PRO A 20 -11.34 -13.46 1.64
C PRO A 20 -11.40 -13.28 3.15
N VAL A 21 -10.62 -14.05 3.89
CA VAL A 21 -10.56 -14.01 5.37
C VAL A 21 -9.76 -12.82 5.91
N MET A 22 -9.01 -12.13 5.06
CA MET A 22 -8.15 -10.98 5.41
C MET A 22 -8.66 -9.68 4.80
N ARG A 23 -9.75 -9.70 4.06
CA ARG A 23 -10.29 -8.50 3.42
C ARG A 23 -10.62 -7.42 4.43
N PRO A 24 -10.41 -6.14 4.09
CA PRO A 24 -10.83 -5.03 4.92
C PRO A 24 -12.33 -5.06 5.18
N GLN A 25 -12.73 -4.51 6.32
CA GLN A 25 -14.12 -4.21 6.61
C GLN A 25 -14.24 -2.70 6.76
N ILE A 26 -14.95 -2.07 5.85
CA ILE A 26 -15.14 -0.62 5.80
C ILE A 26 -16.61 -0.30 5.98
N ILE A 27 -16.92 0.51 6.99
CA ILE A 27 -18.24 1.08 7.23
C ILE A 27 -18.20 2.52 6.74
N TYR A 28 -18.95 2.81 5.69
CA TYR A 28 -19.07 4.15 5.13
C TYR A 28 -20.20 4.90 5.83
N MET A 29 -19.90 6.07 6.35
CA MET A 29 -20.85 7.03 6.88
C MET A 29 -20.86 8.24 5.97
N THR A 30 -22.06 8.59 5.47
CA THR A 30 -22.21 9.65 4.46
C THR A 30 -22.70 10.95 5.08
N HIS A 31 -22.65 12.02 4.33
CA HIS A 31 -23.12 13.35 4.72
C HIS A 31 -24.57 13.34 5.26
N GLU A 32 -25.42 12.45 4.73
CA GLU A 32 -26.85 12.39 5.10
C GLU A 32 -27.08 11.89 6.51
N ASN A 33 -26.17 11.04 7.05
CA ASN A 33 -26.39 10.30 8.29
C ASN A 33 -25.39 10.64 9.42
N THR A 34 -24.60 11.71 9.26
CA THR A 34 -23.55 12.08 10.22
C THR A 34 -23.76 13.42 10.92
N TRP A 35 -24.81 14.17 10.58
CA TRP A 35 -25.07 15.46 11.23
C TRP A 35 -25.22 15.32 12.77
N GLU A 36 -25.83 14.23 13.24
CA GLU A 36 -25.97 13.94 14.67
C GLU A 36 -24.62 13.71 15.36
N GLN A 37 -23.63 13.17 14.64
CA GLN A 37 -22.28 13.01 15.18
C GLN A 37 -21.61 14.37 15.36
N ILE A 38 -21.83 15.33 14.46
CA ILE A 38 -21.34 16.70 14.61
C ILE A 38 -21.98 17.34 15.85
N ALA A 39 -23.30 17.16 16.01
CA ALA A 39 -24.04 17.71 17.14
C ALA A 39 -23.53 17.23 18.51
N MET A 40 -22.94 16.02 18.57
CA MET A 40 -22.31 15.53 19.82
C MET A 40 -21.11 16.40 20.26
N PHE A 41 -20.40 17.02 19.32
CA PHE A 41 -19.26 17.90 19.62
C PHE A 41 -19.67 19.36 19.83
N PHE A 42 -20.87 19.75 19.37
CA PHE A 42 -21.38 21.12 19.42
C PHE A 42 -22.78 21.16 20.06
N PRO A 43 -22.87 21.21 21.40
CA PRO A 43 -24.17 21.22 22.08
C PRO A 43 -25.08 22.35 21.61
N GLY A 44 -26.29 22.02 21.19
CA GLY A 44 -27.28 22.96 20.66
C GLY A 44 -27.28 23.12 19.17
N LEU A 45 -26.32 22.51 18.46
CA LEU A 45 -26.33 22.48 16.99
C LEU A 45 -27.48 21.62 16.49
N THR A 46 -28.21 22.15 15.52
CA THR A 46 -29.31 21.46 14.84
C THR A 46 -28.91 21.18 13.37
N ARG A 47 -29.66 20.34 12.71
CA ARG A 47 -29.43 20.05 11.29
C ARG A 47 -29.51 21.30 10.40
N ASP A 48 -30.39 22.23 10.76
CA ASP A 48 -30.60 23.49 10.00
C ASP A 48 -29.43 24.46 10.11
N ASP A 49 -28.54 24.27 11.08
CA ASP A 49 -27.31 25.07 11.24
C ASP A 49 -26.19 24.62 10.30
N LEU A 50 -26.35 23.47 9.64
CA LEU A 50 -25.37 22.92 8.73
C LEU A 50 -25.71 23.24 7.27
N PRO A 51 -24.70 23.50 6.40
CA PRO A 51 -24.93 23.66 4.97
C PRO A 51 -25.71 22.46 4.41
N ASP A 52 -26.83 22.72 3.78
CA ASP A 52 -27.75 21.73 3.22
C ASP A 52 -28.23 20.66 4.24
N GLY A 53 -28.04 20.90 5.52
CA GLY A 53 -28.34 19.94 6.59
C GLY A 53 -27.44 18.69 6.56
N GLU A 54 -26.29 18.79 5.95
CA GLU A 54 -25.35 17.68 5.78
C GLU A 54 -24.27 17.64 6.85
N GLY A 55 -23.87 16.43 7.24
CA GLY A 55 -22.71 16.19 8.06
C GLY A 55 -21.44 15.97 7.23
N TRP A 56 -20.42 15.34 7.82
CA TRP A 56 -19.20 14.91 7.11
C TRP A 56 -19.35 13.48 6.58
N ALA A 57 -18.56 13.14 5.57
CA ALA A 57 -18.35 11.75 5.20
C ALA A 57 -17.12 11.21 5.96
N VAL A 58 -17.27 10.03 6.56
CA VAL A 58 -16.23 9.40 7.37
C VAL A 58 -16.32 7.87 7.20
N GLU A 59 -15.19 7.19 7.25
CA GLU A 59 -15.13 5.74 7.22
C GLU A 59 -14.58 5.20 8.54
N SER A 60 -15.14 4.05 8.96
CA SER A 60 -14.57 3.23 10.02
C SER A 60 -13.98 1.97 9.40
N LEU A 61 -12.68 1.74 9.61
CA LEU A 61 -11.93 0.67 8.96
C LEU A 61 -11.43 -0.35 9.99
N THR A 62 -11.65 -1.63 9.69
CA THR A 62 -10.93 -2.75 10.30
C THR A 62 -10.12 -3.42 9.19
N LEU A 63 -8.80 -3.36 9.31
CA LEU A 63 -7.90 -3.89 8.28
C LEU A 63 -6.61 -4.42 8.90
N SER A 64 -5.93 -5.30 8.16
CA SER A 64 -4.54 -5.67 8.41
C SER A 64 -3.62 -4.64 7.77
N THR A 65 -2.43 -4.43 8.34
CA THR A 65 -1.37 -3.63 7.69
C THR A 65 -0.90 -4.23 6.37
N HIS A 66 -1.31 -5.46 6.05
CA HIS A 66 -1.00 -6.17 4.81
C HIS A 66 -2.14 -6.13 3.78
N ASN A 67 -3.13 -5.25 3.94
CA ASN A 67 -4.19 -5.10 2.95
C ASN A 67 -3.76 -4.19 1.78
N GLY A 68 -4.17 -4.56 0.57
CA GLY A 68 -3.96 -3.78 -0.64
C GLY A 68 -2.49 -3.55 -0.97
N THR A 69 -2.19 -2.38 -1.51
CA THR A 69 -0.80 -1.99 -1.82
C THR A 69 -0.12 -1.47 -0.56
N HIS A 70 0.89 -2.17 -0.09
CA HIS A 70 1.61 -1.85 1.14
C HIS A 70 3.10 -2.18 1.03
N MET A 71 3.86 -1.82 2.04
CA MET A 71 5.27 -2.15 2.18
C MET A 71 5.49 -2.87 3.50
N ASP A 72 6.22 -3.97 3.45
CA ASP A 72 6.63 -4.72 4.62
C ASP A 72 7.98 -4.24 5.14
N ALA A 73 8.08 -4.09 6.46
CA ALA A 73 9.36 -3.89 7.12
C ALA A 73 10.13 -5.21 7.26
N PRO A 74 11.46 -5.17 7.46
CA PRO A 74 12.24 -6.38 7.77
C PRO A 74 11.69 -7.18 8.96
N TRP A 75 11.12 -6.48 9.94
CA TRP A 75 10.52 -7.11 11.13
C TRP A 75 9.30 -8.00 10.82
N HIS A 76 8.61 -7.77 9.70
CA HIS A 76 7.55 -8.66 9.24
C HIS A 76 8.07 -10.08 8.96
N PHE A 77 9.29 -10.19 8.42
CA PHE A 77 9.86 -11.46 7.98
C PHE A 77 10.64 -12.17 9.08
N HIS A 78 11.33 -11.43 9.96
CA HIS A 78 12.12 -12.00 11.03
C HIS A 78 12.37 -10.98 12.15
N SER A 79 12.59 -11.46 13.38
CA SER A 79 12.88 -10.61 14.54
C SER A 79 14.27 -9.98 14.53
N THR A 80 15.18 -10.49 13.70
CA THR A 80 16.58 -10.01 13.61
C THR A 80 17.03 -9.88 12.17
N THR A 81 18.01 -9.01 11.92
CA THR A 81 18.77 -8.88 10.68
C THR A 81 20.22 -9.30 10.89
N ASP A 82 21.06 -9.19 9.84
CA ASP A 82 22.51 -9.44 9.88
C ASP A 82 22.87 -10.82 10.49
N SER A 83 22.15 -11.84 10.06
CA SER A 83 22.30 -13.22 10.57
C SER A 83 22.09 -13.34 12.08
N GLY A 84 21.19 -12.54 12.64
CA GLY A 84 20.84 -12.52 14.06
C GLY A 84 21.62 -11.52 14.92
N ALA A 85 22.48 -10.69 14.30
CA ALA A 85 23.33 -9.75 15.03
C ALA A 85 22.57 -8.50 15.52
N SER A 86 21.51 -8.09 14.82
CA SER A 86 20.75 -6.87 15.12
C SER A 86 19.24 -7.13 15.14
N PRO A 87 18.46 -6.39 15.96
CA PRO A 87 17.00 -6.41 15.82
C PRO A 87 16.58 -5.96 14.42
N ALA A 88 15.55 -6.61 13.86
CA ALA A 88 15.00 -6.17 12.60
C ALA A 88 14.18 -4.87 12.80
N PRO A 89 14.37 -3.84 11.96
CA PRO A 89 13.63 -2.60 12.10
C PRO A 89 12.15 -2.77 11.72
N SER A 90 11.29 -2.06 12.45
CA SER A 90 9.86 -1.90 12.12
C SER A 90 9.65 -0.81 11.06
N ILE A 91 8.42 -0.69 10.55
CA ILE A 91 8.15 0.23 9.44
C ILE A 91 8.30 1.70 9.82
N ASP A 92 8.03 2.07 11.07
CA ASP A 92 8.17 3.42 11.60
C ASP A 92 9.63 3.83 11.81
N GLU A 93 10.56 2.86 11.84
CA GLU A 93 12.01 3.11 11.89
C GLU A 93 12.63 3.26 10.49
N ALA A 94 11.88 2.95 9.43
CA ALA A 94 12.39 3.06 8.06
C ALA A 94 12.53 4.53 7.64
N PRO A 95 13.69 4.96 7.11
CA PRO A 95 13.87 6.32 6.60
C PRO A 95 12.86 6.62 5.47
N LEU A 96 12.21 7.79 5.53
CA LEU A 96 11.18 8.18 4.57
C LEU A 96 11.67 8.22 3.12
N ASP A 97 12.96 8.47 2.91
CA ASP A 97 13.55 8.52 1.58
C ASP A 97 13.63 7.14 0.90
N LEU A 98 13.40 6.04 1.60
CA LEU A 98 13.25 4.70 1.02
C LEU A 98 11.93 4.53 0.28
N PHE A 99 10.92 5.34 0.60
CA PHE A 99 9.57 5.23 0.02
C PHE A 99 9.40 6.07 -1.24
N PHE A 100 10.41 6.83 -1.63
CA PHE A 100 10.35 7.74 -2.76
C PHE A 100 11.68 7.77 -3.52
N ARG A 101 11.85 6.82 -4.43
CA ARG A 101 13.08 6.61 -5.21
C ARG A 101 12.78 6.38 -6.68
N PRO A 102 13.77 6.49 -7.56
CA PRO A 102 13.64 6.01 -8.93
C PRO A 102 13.19 4.55 -8.94
N GLY A 103 12.30 4.20 -9.86
CA GLY A 103 11.79 2.85 -10.01
C GLY A 103 12.14 2.25 -11.36
N VAL A 104 12.45 0.97 -11.40
CA VAL A 104 12.63 0.18 -12.60
C VAL A 104 11.69 -1.01 -12.61
N LYS A 105 11.00 -1.24 -13.73
CA LYS A 105 10.10 -2.39 -13.90
C LYS A 105 10.81 -3.48 -14.69
N LEU A 106 10.89 -4.66 -14.10
CA LEU A 106 11.36 -5.90 -14.74
C LEU A 106 10.13 -6.71 -15.14
N ASP A 107 10.03 -7.07 -16.42
CA ASP A 107 8.86 -7.73 -16.98
C ASP A 107 9.09 -9.22 -17.20
N PHE A 108 8.47 -10.03 -16.34
CA PHE A 108 8.45 -11.50 -16.43
C PHE A 108 7.03 -12.03 -16.65
N SER A 109 6.11 -11.20 -17.13
CA SER A 109 4.70 -11.56 -17.34
C SER A 109 4.49 -12.69 -18.36
N ASN A 110 5.49 -12.96 -19.18
CA ASN A 110 5.50 -14.06 -20.16
C ASN A 110 5.95 -15.42 -19.58
N LYS A 111 6.33 -15.46 -18.31
CA LYS A 111 6.77 -16.70 -17.66
C LYS A 111 5.58 -17.52 -17.19
N PRO A 112 5.68 -18.87 -17.24
CA PRO A 112 4.60 -19.73 -16.77
C PRO A 112 4.40 -19.62 -15.25
N HIS A 113 3.20 -19.97 -14.79
CA HIS A 113 2.90 -20.05 -13.38
C HIS A 113 3.89 -20.96 -12.63
N GLY A 114 4.39 -20.50 -11.49
CA GLY A 114 5.39 -21.23 -10.68
C GLY A 114 6.83 -21.12 -11.17
N HIS A 115 7.09 -20.31 -12.22
CA HIS A 115 8.46 -20.04 -12.65
C HIS A 115 9.25 -19.30 -11.58
N VAL A 116 10.45 -19.77 -11.28
CA VAL A 116 11.38 -19.10 -10.37
C VAL A 116 12.35 -18.27 -11.21
N VAL A 117 12.25 -16.96 -11.12
CA VAL A 117 13.13 -16.04 -11.84
C VAL A 117 14.56 -16.15 -11.28
N SER A 118 15.51 -16.46 -12.13
CA SER A 118 16.92 -16.58 -11.76
C SER A 118 17.66 -15.24 -11.85
N ALA A 119 18.82 -15.14 -11.20
CA ALA A 119 19.67 -13.96 -11.29
C ALA A 119 20.08 -13.64 -12.74
N VAL A 120 20.37 -14.66 -13.54
CA VAL A 120 20.71 -14.51 -14.97
C VAL A 120 19.55 -13.88 -15.75
N GLU A 121 18.30 -14.25 -15.45
CA GLU A 121 17.13 -13.65 -16.10
C GLU A 121 16.94 -12.18 -15.67
N VAL A 122 17.20 -11.86 -14.42
CA VAL A 122 17.18 -10.46 -13.94
C VAL A 122 18.24 -9.64 -14.69
N GLU A 123 19.46 -10.13 -14.77
CA GLU A 123 20.56 -9.46 -15.50
C GLU A 123 20.22 -9.28 -16.99
N ALA A 124 19.65 -10.31 -17.61
CA ALA A 124 19.23 -10.25 -19.01
C ALA A 124 18.12 -9.22 -19.24
N GLU A 125 17.15 -9.13 -18.33
CA GLU A 125 16.07 -8.16 -18.42
C GLU A 125 16.59 -6.73 -18.23
N LEU A 126 17.45 -6.49 -17.24
CA LEU A 126 18.13 -5.20 -17.05
C LEU A 126 18.90 -4.77 -18.31
N ALA A 127 19.65 -5.70 -18.90
CA ALA A 127 20.36 -5.45 -20.16
C ALA A 127 19.40 -5.15 -21.32
N ARG A 128 18.27 -5.87 -21.41
CA ARG A 128 17.25 -5.67 -22.46
C ARG A 128 16.65 -4.27 -22.41
N ILE A 129 16.36 -3.76 -21.19
CA ILE A 129 15.79 -2.42 -21.00
C ILE A 129 16.84 -1.31 -20.95
N GLY A 130 18.15 -1.67 -20.96
CA GLY A 130 19.26 -0.73 -20.90
C GLY A 130 19.35 0.03 -19.59
N TYR A 131 19.04 -0.63 -18.48
CA TYR A 131 19.04 -0.02 -17.15
C TYR A 131 20.14 -0.59 -16.26
N GLU A 132 20.88 0.29 -15.61
CA GLU A 132 21.88 -0.05 -14.59
C GLU A 132 21.35 0.35 -13.21
N LEU A 133 21.16 -0.65 -12.33
CA LEU A 133 20.66 -0.44 -10.99
C LEU A 133 21.57 0.48 -10.17
N GLN A 134 20.97 1.45 -9.53
CA GLN A 134 21.63 2.32 -8.59
C GLN A 134 21.25 1.95 -7.15
N PRO A 135 22.08 2.30 -6.17
CA PRO A 135 21.73 2.09 -4.77
C PRO A 135 20.37 2.71 -4.42
N LEU A 136 19.52 1.93 -3.76
CA LEU A 136 18.18 2.30 -3.32
C LEU A 136 17.14 2.45 -4.43
N ASP A 137 17.41 2.03 -5.66
CA ASP A 137 16.36 1.95 -6.69
C ASP A 137 15.24 0.99 -6.24
N ILE A 138 14.00 1.38 -6.53
CA ILE A 138 12.84 0.53 -6.29
C ILE A 138 12.68 -0.41 -7.49
N VAL A 139 12.91 -1.70 -7.27
CA VAL A 139 12.77 -2.73 -8.31
C VAL A 139 11.37 -3.33 -8.27
N LEU A 140 10.61 -3.13 -9.34
CA LEU A 140 9.27 -3.66 -9.52
C LEU A 140 9.36 -4.91 -10.41
N VAL A 141 8.83 -6.03 -9.93
CA VAL A 141 8.77 -7.28 -10.68
C VAL A 141 7.34 -7.50 -11.14
N GLN A 142 7.11 -7.47 -12.45
CA GLN A 142 5.83 -7.82 -13.05
C GLN A 142 5.83 -9.31 -13.35
N SER A 143 4.98 -10.07 -12.69
CA SER A 143 4.68 -11.47 -13.02
C SER A 143 3.43 -11.57 -13.90
N GLY A 144 3.13 -12.76 -14.40
CA GLY A 144 1.90 -13.07 -15.14
C GLY A 144 0.76 -13.56 -14.24
N ALA A 145 0.91 -13.45 -12.92
CA ALA A 145 -0.07 -13.90 -11.93
C ALA A 145 -1.20 -12.89 -11.78
#